data_f68953cfe7a075c3b04ba179e13c41bc
#
_entry.id   f68953cfe7a075c3b04ba179e13c41bc
#
_cell.length_a   1.000
_cell.length_b   1.000
_cell.length_c   1.000
_cell.angle_alpha   90.00
_cell.angle_beta   90.00
_cell.angle_gamma   90.00
#
_symmetry.space_group_name_H-M   'P 1'
#
loop_
_entity.id
_entity.type
_entity.pdbx_description
1 polymer ?
#
loop_
_entity_poly.entity_id
_entity_poly.type
_entity_poly.pdbx_seq_one_letter_code
_entity_poly.pdbx_strand_id
1 'polypeptide(L)'
;MAKTADPASSGDHVGGADEVTPLLGAPDTAGGKATETNGHPNGHLNDDMDKKIDPEDAATPDEDEGKPLPTGQILALCYASLVEPVAYFSIFPYIQEMVEKTGNQQPQNVGFFTGLIEALFSLVQMLLMIFYGRLSDRLGRKPVLIFSLTGVACASALFGLSRNLWQMVLFRCVAGLFAGSSVTIRAMLSENCTKYTQARAFSWYMFARNLGIFIGPLIGGGLSNASQQYPIFEHVQFFIDYPYALPSFVTGVFCLSTAVVGFFVLNETLKGKVAGSGPAEPPMTIRELLRAPGVGYVLLIYGHCQFLALCYTAVNPVFLYTPVELGGIGFSPQRISIWIILAGGSQALWMLLAFPTLQRRTSTGTVLRTCAIGWAVFMALYPLLNEMLRAHLEALFWPTALISIVGGSGVAMSFACVQLNINDISPSPTSLGTLNAVALTINSAIRAVAPVAATSLYATGVRYHILHGHLAWVFIVAFAVLFNFSVRLLPEKAEGRLVKKSDARSEEES
;
A
#
# COMPACT_ATOMS: atom_id res chain seq x y z
N MET A 1 17.96 -59.27 23.94
CA MET A 1 17.08 -60.43 23.77
C MET A 1 16.20 -60.07 22.59
N ALA A 2 16.56 -60.51 21.41
CA ALA A 2 16.26 -61.79 20.79
C ALA A 2 14.74 -61.85 20.55
N LYS A 3 14.19 -62.04 19.39
CA LYS A 3 14.57 -62.66 18.12
C LYS A 3 13.34 -62.59 17.20
N THR A 4 13.56 -62.31 15.94
CA THR A 4 13.21 -63.18 14.79
C THR A 4 11.68 -63.31 14.48
N ALA A 5 11.18 -63.36 13.28
CA ALA A 5 11.67 -63.53 11.95
C ALA A 5 10.47 -63.34 10.99
N ASP A 6 10.78 -62.93 9.74
CA ASP A 6 10.05 -63.22 8.52
C ASP A 6 9.81 -64.77 8.32
N PRO A 7 9.03 -65.26 7.33
CA PRO A 7 9.00 -64.78 5.96
C PRO A 7 7.72 -65.08 5.10
N ALA A 8 7.73 -64.50 3.89
CA ALA A 8 7.34 -65.01 2.57
C ALA A 8 5.84 -65.39 2.36
N SER A 9 5.21 -65.17 1.24
CA SER A 9 5.60 -65.27 -0.17
C SER A 9 4.43 -64.86 -1.07
N SER A 10 4.81 -64.33 -2.19
CA SER A 10 4.49 -64.68 -3.57
C SER A 10 3.20 -64.19 -4.21
N GLY A 11 3.43 -63.72 -5.39
CA GLY A 11 2.69 -63.92 -6.60
C GLY A 11 2.20 -62.60 -7.26
N ASP A 12 2.94 -62.12 -8.12
CA ASP A 12 2.96 -62.20 -9.60
C ASP A 12 1.85 -61.42 -10.35
N HIS A 13 2.40 -60.69 -11.26
CA HIS A 13 1.99 -60.34 -12.67
C HIS A 13 1.41 -58.96 -12.93
N VAL A 14 2.21 -58.16 -13.61
CA VAL A 14 2.31 -57.86 -15.05
C VAL A 14 1.50 -56.63 -15.53
N GLY A 15 2.25 -55.71 -16.11
CA GLY A 15 2.00 -54.99 -17.35
C GLY A 15 1.23 -53.68 -17.17
N GLY A 16 1.60 -52.65 -17.72
CA GLY A 16 2.22 -52.25 -18.92
C GLY A 16 2.31 -50.72 -18.94
N ALA A 17 3.44 -50.27 -19.38
CA ALA A 17 3.69 -48.92 -19.81
C ALA A 17 2.97 -48.66 -21.12
N ASP A 18 2.39 -47.50 -21.30
CA ASP A 18 2.14 -46.97 -22.64
C ASP A 18 2.53 -45.50 -22.71
N GLU A 19 3.66 -45.36 -23.29
CA GLU A 19 4.27 -44.23 -23.94
C GLU A 19 3.46 -43.88 -25.20
N VAL A 20 3.07 -42.66 -25.42
CA VAL A 20 2.55 -42.21 -26.72
C VAL A 20 3.32 -41.00 -27.19
N THR A 21 4.23 -41.26 -28.11
CA THR A 21 4.99 -40.30 -28.92
C THR A 21 4.16 -39.85 -30.15
N PRO A 22 4.41 -38.64 -30.68
CA PRO A 22 3.59 -38.05 -31.75
C PRO A 22 3.99 -38.51 -33.15
N LEU A 23 3.01 -38.66 -34.01
CA LEU A 23 3.19 -38.97 -35.44
C LEU A 23 3.26 -37.68 -36.27
N LEU A 24 4.41 -37.48 -36.87
CA LEU A 24 4.68 -36.67 -38.05
C LEU A 24 4.29 -37.43 -39.32
N GLY A 25 3.71 -36.77 -40.28
CA GLY A 25 3.53 -37.30 -41.62
C GLY A 25 3.22 -36.21 -42.64
N ALA A 26 4.23 -35.86 -43.42
CA ALA A 26 4.13 -35.31 -44.77
C ALA A 26 4.78 -36.33 -45.73
N PRO A 27 4.84 -36.12 -47.04
CA PRO A 27 4.03 -35.44 -48.06
C PRO A 27 3.72 -36.36 -49.27
N ASP A 28 3.10 -35.85 -50.34
CA ASP A 28 3.43 -36.11 -51.75
C ASP A 28 2.35 -35.49 -52.69
N THR A 29 2.72 -34.58 -53.50
CA THR A 29 3.15 -34.47 -54.90
C THR A 29 2.13 -34.84 -56.00
N ALA A 30 2.18 -33.99 -57.02
CA ALA A 30 1.82 -34.11 -58.42
C ALA A 30 0.35 -33.70 -58.79
N GLY A 31 0.09 -32.73 -59.63
CA GLY A 31 0.67 -32.45 -60.92
C GLY A 31 -0.51 -32.29 -61.90
N GLY A 32 -0.55 -31.26 -62.73
CA GLY A 32 -1.49 -31.23 -63.83
C GLY A 32 -1.86 -29.84 -64.38
N LYS A 33 -1.25 -29.52 -65.44
CA LYS A 33 -1.25 -28.44 -66.41
C LYS A 33 -2.60 -28.02 -67.02
N ALA A 34 -2.65 -26.67 -67.30
CA ALA A 34 -3.07 -25.99 -68.53
C ALA A 34 -4.55 -26.06 -68.95
N THR A 35 -5.20 -24.99 -69.31
CA THR A 35 -5.07 -24.20 -70.56
C THR A 35 -6.06 -23.03 -70.59
N GLU A 36 -5.65 -22.01 -71.28
CA GLU A 36 -6.28 -20.78 -71.73
C GLU A 36 -7.75 -20.83 -72.16
N THR A 37 -8.52 -19.73 -71.98
CA THR A 37 -8.93 -18.85 -73.07
C THR A 37 -9.78 -17.65 -72.66
N ASN A 38 -9.38 -16.50 -73.08
CA ASN A 38 -10.05 -15.26 -73.53
C ASN A 38 -11.51 -14.94 -73.24
N GLY A 39 -11.74 -13.68 -72.84
CA GLY A 39 -12.99 -12.96 -73.07
C GLY A 39 -13.22 -11.74 -72.21
N HIS A 40 -12.86 -10.55 -72.70
CA HIS A 40 -13.30 -9.23 -72.22
C HIS A 40 -14.67 -8.89 -72.82
N PRO A 41 -15.39 -7.77 -72.40
CA PRO A 41 -15.25 -6.79 -71.34
C PRO A 41 -16.59 -6.32 -70.69
N ASN A 42 -16.44 -5.38 -69.74
CA ASN A 42 -17.35 -4.29 -69.31
C ASN A 42 -18.29 -4.53 -68.12
N GLY A 43 -18.12 -3.67 -67.15
CA GLY A 43 -19.15 -3.24 -66.22
C GLY A 43 -18.61 -2.76 -64.86
N HIS A 44 -18.54 -1.42 -64.73
CA HIS A 44 -18.26 -0.65 -63.51
C HIS A 44 -18.99 -1.11 -62.23
N LEU A 45 -18.32 -0.86 -61.11
CA LEU A 45 -18.78 -0.49 -59.78
C LEU A 45 -18.50 -1.52 -58.65
N ASN A 46 -17.78 -0.96 -57.64
CA ASN A 46 -17.55 -1.44 -56.29
C ASN A 46 -16.34 -2.38 -56.04
N ASP A 47 -15.16 -1.78 -56.15
CA ASP A 47 -13.93 -2.20 -55.47
C ASP A 47 -13.79 -1.37 -54.20
N ASP A 48 -14.21 -1.93 -53.07
CA ASP A 48 -13.76 -1.48 -51.77
C ASP A 48 -14.15 -2.53 -50.69
N MET A 49 -13.68 -3.77 -50.81
CA MET A 49 -13.63 -4.73 -49.71
C MET A 49 -12.88 -6.01 -50.13
N ASP A 50 -11.59 -5.91 -50.25
CA ASP A 50 -10.67 -7.06 -50.09
C ASP A 50 -9.25 -6.53 -49.94
N LYS A 51 -8.96 -5.86 -48.81
CA LYS A 51 -7.59 -5.77 -48.33
C LYS A 51 -7.22 -7.16 -47.83
N LYS A 52 -6.55 -7.94 -48.65
CA LYS A 52 -5.74 -9.06 -48.21
C LYS A 52 -4.88 -8.61 -47.03
N ILE A 53 -5.17 -9.20 -45.87
CA ILE A 53 -4.30 -9.17 -44.72
C ILE A 53 -3.05 -9.95 -45.15
N ASP A 54 -1.95 -9.25 -45.35
CA ASP A 54 -0.65 -9.85 -45.59
C ASP A 54 -0.29 -10.74 -44.40
N PRO A 55 0.19 -12.00 -44.63
CA PRO A 55 0.59 -12.90 -43.56
C PRO A 55 1.79 -12.41 -42.74
N GLU A 56 2.38 -11.26 -43.07
CA GLU A 56 3.51 -10.63 -42.33
C GLU A 56 3.07 -9.82 -41.11
N ASP A 57 1.76 -9.55 -40.91
CA ASP A 57 1.23 -8.94 -39.67
C ASP A 57 0.83 -9.98 -38.63
N ALA A 58 1.24 -11.24 -38.76
CA ALA A 58 1.23 -12.19 -37.66
C ALA A 58 2.25 -11.70 -36.63
N ALA A 59 1.74 -11.08 -35.55
CA ALA A 59 2.51 -10.60 -34.42
C ALA A 59 3.61 -11.62 -34.07
N THR A 60 4.87 -11.22 -34.26
CA THR A 60 6.01 -11.93 -33.72
C THR A 60 5.73 -12.18 -32.21
N PRO A 61 5.94 -13.40 -31.70
CA PRO A 61 5.78 -13.66 -30.28
C PRO A 61 6.58 -12.59 -29.53
N ASP A 62 5.93 -11.87 -28.60
CA ASP A 62 6.56 -10.79 -27.84
C ASP A 62 7.92 -11.28 -27.34
N GLU A 63 9.03 -10.70 -27.83
CA GLU A 63 10.39 -10.99 -27.37
C GLU A 63 10.55 -10.80 -25.84
N ASP A 64 9.52 -10.28 -25.19
CA ASP A 64 9.44 -10.03 -23.76
C ASP A 64 8.90 -11.23 -22.94
N GLU A 65 8.34 -12.28 -23.55
CA GLU A 65 7.81 -13.45 -22.82
C GLU A 65 8.89 -14.25 -22.04
N GLY A 66 10.14 -14.13 -22.43
CA GLY A 66 11.25 -14.87 -21.85
C GLY A 66 12.22 -14.04 -20.99
N LYS A 67 12.07 -12.73 -20.87
CA LYS A 67 13.04 -11.90 -20.10
C LYS A 67 12.88 -12.13 -18.60
N PRO A 68 13.93 -12.64 -17.90
CA PRO A 68 13.87 -12.83 -16.46
C PRO A 68 13.77 -11.48 -15.74
N LEU A 69 13.04 -11.46 -14.63
CA LEU A 69 12.93 -10.29 -13.75
C LEU A 69 14.33 -9.90 -13.24
N PRO A 70 14.78 -8.65 -13.38
CA PRO A 70 16.08 -8.20 -12.85
C PRO A 70 16.01 -8.09 -11.32
N THR A 71 16.08 -9.24 -10.63
CA THR A 71 15.83 -9.39 -9.19
C THR A 71 16.69 -8.46 -8.33
N GLY A 72 17.95 -8.22 -8.67
CA GLY A 72 18.82 -7.30 -7.95
C GLY A 72 18.34 -5.85 -7.99
N GLN A 73 17.89 -5.38 -9.16
CA GLN A 73 17.33 -4.04 -9.32
C GLN A 73 16.02 -3.90 -8.54
N ILE A 74 15.13 -4.89 -8.65
CA ILE A 74 13.83 -4.89 -7.97
C ILE A 74 14.01 -4.94 -6.45
N LEU A 75 14.91 -5.76 -5.93
CA LEU A 75 15.19 -5.83 -4.49
C LEU A 75 15.78 -4.51 -3.96
N ALA A 76 16.68 -3.86 -4.71
CA ALA A 76 17.21 -2.56 -4.33
C ALA A 76 16.13 -1.47 -4.33
N LEU A 77 15.20 -1.49 -5.30
CA LEU A 77 14.03 -0.60 -5.32
C LEU A 77 13.07 -0.89 -4.16
N CYS A 78 12.83 -2.16 -3.83
CA CYS A 78 12.05 -2.57 -2.67
C CYS A 78 12.70 -2.08 -1.37
N TYR A 79 14.03 -2.18 -1.24
CA TYR A 79 14.79 -1.67 -0.09
C TYR A 79 14.65 -0.15 0.03
N ALA A 80 14.82 0.59 -1.08
CA ALA A 80 14.61 2.04 -1.11
C ALA A 80 13.16 2.44 -0.75
N SER A 81 12.18 1.60 -1.07
CA SER A 81 10.76 1.88 -0.77
C SER A 81 10.40 1.82 0.71
N LEU A 82 11.25 1.22 1.55
CA LEU A 82 11.09 1.19 3.01
C LEU A 82 11.27 2.58 3.64
N VAL A 83 12.05 3.48 3.01
CA VAL A 83 12.45 4.77 3.57
C VAL A 83 11.26 5.62 3.97
N GLU A 84 10.31 5.81 3.06
CA GLU A 84 9.15 6.67 3.32
C GLU A 84 8.30 6.18 4.48
N PRO A 85 7.83 4.91 4.53
CA PRO A 85 7.07 4.43 5.67
C PRO A 85 7.88 4.36 6.96
N VAL A 86 9.16 3.98 6.93
CA VAL A 86 10.01 3.98 8.14
C VAL A 86 10.16 5.39 8.69
N ALA A 87 10.52 6.39 7.86
CA ALA A 87 10.67 7.77 8.29
C ALA A 87 9.34 8.40 8.77
N TYR A 88 8.21 7.97 8.19
CA TYR A 88 6.90 8.47 8.58
C TYR A 88 6.41 7.87 9.90
N PHE A 89 6.48 6.54 10.04
CA PHE A 89 5.92 5.83 11.18
C PHE A 89 6.84 5.74 12.39
N SER A 90 8.16 5.99 12.24
CA SER A 90 9.11 5.96 13.36
C SER A 90 8.81 6.99 14.44
N ILE A 91 8.20 8.11 14.10
CA ILE A 91 7.91 9.18 15.07
C ILE A 91 6.64 8.92 15.89
N PHE A 92 5.72 8.09 15.40
CA PHE A 92 4.38 7.91 16.00
C PHE A 92 4.41 7.51 17.47
N PRO A 93 5.31 6.64 17.94
CA PRO A 93 5.36 6.29 19.36
C PRO A 93 5.75 7.44 20.29
N TYR A 94 6.57 8.39 19.83
CA TYR A 94 7.14 9.42 20.72
C TYR A 94 6.78 10.86 20.34
N ILE A 95 6.16 11.12 19.19
CA ILE A 95 5.88 12.49 18.74
C ILE A 95 5.00 13.26 19.73
N GLN A 96 4.05 12.59 20.40
CA GLN A 96 3.15 13.19 21.38
C GLN A 96 3.94 13.67 22.59
N GLU A 97 4.80 12.82 23.16
CA GLU A 97 5.67 13.15 24.27
C GLU A 97 6.68 14.25 23.88
N MET A 98 7.22 14.19 22.66
CA MET A 98 8.12 15.21 22.13
C MET A 98 7.44 16.57 22.00
N VAL A 99 6.21 16.63 21.52
CA VAL A 99 5.40 17.87 21.42
C VAL A 99 5.08 18.40 22.79
N GLU A 100 4.73 17.56 23.76
CA GLU A 100 4.43 17.99 25.13
C GLU A 100 5.69 18.50 25.83
N LYS A 101 6.75 17.69 25.92
CA LYS A 101 7.95 17.99 26.72
C LYS A 101 8.87 18.99 26.03
N THR A 102 9.27 18.69 24.78
CA THR A 102 10.24 19.53 24.04
C THR A 102 9.54 20.70 23.35
N GLY A 103 8.32 20.49 22.85
CA GLY A 103 7.48 21.55 22.28
C GLY A 103 6.83 22.47 23.30
N ASN A 104 6.92 22.15 24.60
CA ASN A 104 6.34 22.89 25.73
C ASN A 104 4.84 23.17 25.54
N GLN A 105 4.08 22.13 25.12
CA GLN A 105 2.65 22.24 24.87
C GLN A 105 1.85 21.58 26.00
N GLN A 106 0.69 22.17 26.29
CA GLN A 106 -0.24 21.59 27.26
C GLN A 106 -0.80 20.24 26.72
N PRO A 107 -1.06 19.24 27.57
CA PRO A 107 -1.58 17.93 27.15
C PRO A 107 -2.83 18.01 26.25
N GLN A 108 -3.70 19.00 26.49
CA GLN A 108 -4.91 19.22 25.70
C GLN A 108 -4.65 19.66 24.25
N ASN A 109 -3.49 20.26 23.98
CA ASN A 109 -3.11 20.80 22.66
C ASN A 109 -2.18 19.84 21.89
N VAL A 110 -1.65 18.79 22.52
CA VAL A 110 -0.70 17.85 21.91
C VAL A 110 -1.28 17.24 20.63
N GLY A 111 -2.55 16.83 20.65
CA GLY A 111 -3.23 16.25 19.49
C GLY A 111 -3.24 17.19 18.27
N PHE A 112 -3.54 18.47 18.48
CA PHE A 112 -3.55 19.46 17.40
C PHE A 112 -2.16 19.62 16.76
N PHE A 113 -1.12 19.83 17.57
CA PHE A 113 0.23 20.04 17.04
C PHE A 113 0.83 18.78 16.42
N THR A 114 0.55 17.60 16.98
CA THR A 114 0.93 16.32 16.38
C THR A 114 0.31 16.15 14.98
N GLY A 115 -0.99 16.36 14.87
CA GLY A 115 -1.68 16.28 13.57
C GLY A 115 -1.18 17.34 12.57
N LEU A 116 -0.86 18.54 13.02
CA LEU A 116 -0.29 19.59 12.18
C LEU A 116 1.08 19.18 11.62
N ILE A 117 1.96 18.63 12.47
CA ILE A 117 3.29 18.14 12.06
C ILE A 117 3.17 17.02 11.02
N GLU A 118 2.24 16.08 11.20
CA GLU A 118 1.99 14.98 10.26
C GLU A 118 1.41 15.48 8.93
N ALA A 119 0.43 16.39 8.99
CA ALA A 119 -0.21 16.92 7.80
C ALA A 119 0.71 17.80 6.97
N LEU A 120 1.57 18.60 7.60
CA LEU A 120 2.53 19.46 6.89
C LEU A 120 3.54 18.64 6.08
N PHE A 121 4.03 17.51 6.63
CA PHE A 121 4.85 16.58 5.85
C PHE A 121 4.10 16.12 4.59
N SER A 122 2.86 15.65 4.76
CA SER A 122 2.06 15.11 3.66
C SER A 122 1.64 16.18 2.65
N LEU A 123 1.35 17.40 3.12
CA LEU A 123 1.00 18.54 2.27
C LEU A 123 2.17 18.95 1.38
N VAL A 124 3.36 19.12 1.95
CA VAL A 124 4.57 19.48 1.20
C VAL A 124 4.91 18.38 0.19
N GLN A 125 4.83 17.11 0.59
CA GLN A 125 5.03 15.97 -0.30
C GLN A 125 4.05 16.01 -1.47
N MET A 126 2.75 16.23 -1.22
CA MET A 126 1.71 16.28 -2.24
C MET A 126 1.99 17.38 -3.28
N LEU A 127 2.31 18.59 -2.83
CA LEU A 127 2.60 19.73 -3.71
C LEU A 127 3.79 19.48 -4.62
N LEU A 128 4.79 18.74 -4.15
CA LEU A 128 6.03 18.49 -4.88
C LEU A 128 6.01 17.16 -5.68
N MET A 129 5.00 16.32 -5.51
CA MET A 129 4.94 15.01 -6.17
C MET A 129 5.00 15.12 -7.70
N ILE A 130 4.25 16.08 -8.30
CA ILE A 130 4.26 16.33 -9.75
C ILE A 130 5.62 16.89 -10.18
N PHE A 131 6.23 17.76 -9.35
CA PHE A 131 7.55 18.31 -9.62
C PHE A 131 8.61 17.20 -9.66
N TYR A 132 8.60 16.27 -8.69
CA TYR A 132 9.51 15.12 -8.67
C TYR A 132 9.33 14.19 -9.88
N GLY A 133 8.10 13.96 -10.32
CA GLY A 133 7.83 13.22 -11.55
C GLY A 133 8.54 13.85 -12.75
N ARG A 134 8.32 15.15 -12.98
CA ARG A 134 8.94 15.89 -14.08
C ARG A 134 10.46 15.99 -13.96
N LEU A 135 10.96 16.17 -12.73
CA LEU A 135 12.39 16.25 -12.46
C LEU A 135 13.09 14.94 -12.81
N SER A 136 12.49 13.80 -12.41
CA SER A 136 13.01 12.47 -12.70
C SER A 136 12.93 12.11 -14.20
N ASP A 137 11.96 12.69 -14.94
CA ASP A 137 11.86 12.55 -16.39
C ASP A 137 12.93 13.35 -17.16
N ARG A 138 13.52 14.37 -16.52
CA ARG A 138 14.51 15.25 -17.14
C ARG A 138 15.95 14.93 -16.75
N LEU A 139 16.19 14.74 -15.44
CA LEU A 139 17.54 14.53 -14.89
C LEU A 139 17.94 13.06 -14.81
N GLY A 140 16.97 12.14 -15.00
CA GLY A 140 17.15 10.71 -14.79
C GLY A 140 16.52 10.22 -13.50
N ARG A 141 16.15 8.95 -13.49
CA ARG A 141 15.47 8.31 -12.36
C ARG A 141 16.39 8.14 -11.15
N LYS A 142 17.59 7.60 -11.39
CA LYS A 142 18.57 7.27 -10.35
C LYS A 142 19.06 8.50 -9.57
N PRO A 143 19.53 9.62 -10.20
CA PRO A 143 20.03 10.76 -9.44
C PRO A 143 18.94 11.42 -8.60
N VAL A 144 17.70 11.53 -9.11
CA VAL A 144 16.58 12.11 -8.37
C VAL A 144 16.17 11.23 -7.19
N LEU A 145 16.19 9.91 -7.37
CA LEU A 145 15.91 8.96 -6.28
C LEU A 145 16.94 9.11 -5.15
N ILE A 146 18.23 9.10 -5.47
CA ILE A 146 19.31 9.21 -4.48
C ILE A 146 19.26 10.54 -3.75
N PHE A 147 19.02 11.65 -4.48
CA PHE A 147 18.83 12.97 -3.89
C PHE A 147 17.66 13.00 -2.89
N SER A 148 16.52 12.41 -3.27
CA SER A 148 15.33 12.28 -2.41
C SER A 148 15.63 11.46 -1.15
N LEU A 149 16.22 10.27 -1.29
CA LEU A 149 16.56 9.39 -0.16
C LEU A 149 17.54 10.05 0.82
N THR A 150 18.57 10.71 0.31
CA THR A 150 19.57 11.42 1.12
C THR A 150 18.94 12.60 1.87
N GLY A 151 18.06 13.36 1.20
CA GLY A 151 17.36 14.47 1.84
C GLY A 151 16.44 14.02 2.99
N VAL A 152 15.68 12.92 2.78
CA VAL A 152 14.85 12.33 3.84
C VAL A 152 15.73 11.83 5.00
N ALA A 153 16.89 11.21 4.71
CA ALA A 153 17.82 10.74 5.73
C ALA A 153 18.31 11.88 6.63
N CYS A 154 18.78 12.99 6.02
CA CYS A 154 19.25 14.17 6.75
C CYS A 154 18.11 14.82 7.58
N ALA A 155 16.94 15.01 6.96
CA ALA A 155 15.80 15.61 7.64
C ALA A 155 15.32 14.77 8.83
N SER A 156 15.28 13.44 8.68
CA SER A 156 14.90 12.52 9.76
C SER A 156 15.90 12.53 10.91
N ALA A 157 17.20 12.55 10.61
CA ALA A 157 18.25 12.66 11.65
C ALA A 157 18.16 13.98 12.42
N LEU A 158 17.96 15.11 11.73
CA LEU A 158 17.84 16.43 12.33
C LEU A 158 16.56 16.61 13.16
N PHE A 159 15.49 15.89 12.83
CA PHE A 159 14.23 15.94 13.56
C PHE A 159 14.41 15.62 15.05
N GLY A 160 15.22 14.62 15.39
CA GLY A 160 15.50 14.23 16.77
C GLY A 160 16.31 15.26 17.59
N LEU A 161 16.92 16.24 16.93
CA LEU A 161 17.67 17.33 17.56
C LEU A 161 16.80 18.58 17.80
N SER A 162 15.51 18.53 17.51
CA SER A 162 14.60 19.65 17.72
C SER A 162 14.49 19.99 19.19
N ARG A 163 14.59 21.29 19.51
CA ARG A 163 14.45 21.87 20.88
C ARG A 163 13.15 22.62 21.07
N ASN A 164 12.39 22.85 20.01
CA ASN A 164 11.12 23.54 20.06
C ASN A 164 10.19 23.09 18.94
N LEU A 165 8.91 23.42 19.07
CA LEU A 165 7.86 23.05 18.14
C LEU A 165 8.15 23.50 16.69
N TRP A 166 8.67 24.71 16.49
CA TRP A 166 8.95 25.25 15.16
C TRP A 166 10.04 24.49 14.42
N GLN A 167 11.05 24.01 15.14
CA GLN A 167 12.09 23.14 14.55
C GLN A 167 11.49 21.78 14.13
N MET A 168 10.59 21.21 14.94
CA MET A 168 9.88 19.97 14.57
C MET A 168 9.09 20.16 13.28
N VAL A 169 8.31 21.25 13.18
CA VAL A 169 7.56 21.61 11.97
C VAL A 169 8.50 21.80 10.78
N LEU A 170 9.59 22.56 10.95
CA LEU A 170 10.56 22.82 9.89
C LEU A 170 11.17 21.53 9.35
N PHE A 171 11.70 20.66 10.22
CA PHE A 171 12.32 19.41 9.77
C PHE A 171 11.32 18.43 9.13
N ARG A 172 10.04 18.45 9.55
CA ARG A 172 8.98 17.67 8.88
C ARG A 172 8.63 18.23 7.51
N CYS A 173 8.59 19.54 7.36
CA CYS A 173 8.42 20.17 6.03
C CYS A 173 9.62 19.85 5.12
N VAL A 174 10.85 19.90 5.65
CA VAL A 174 12.06 19.52 4.91
C VAL A 174 12.02 18.02 4.53
N ALA A 175 11.61 17.13 5.43
CA ALA A 175 11.42 15.73 5.11
C ALA A 175 10.36 15.53 4.01
N GLY A 176 9.24 16.26 4.07
CA GLY A 176 8.21 16.28 3.04
C GLY A 176 8.72 16.81 1.70
N LEU A 177 9.59 17.82 1.72
CA LEU A 177 10.23 18.37 0.53
C LEU A 177 11.04 17.29 -0.22
N PHE A 178 11.74 16.41 0.48
CA PHE A 178 12.54 15.34 -0.10
C PHE A 178 11.77 14.03 -0.32
N ALA A 179 10.51 13.91 0.09
CA ALA A 179 9.71 12.68 0.02
C ALA A 179 9.16 12.39 -1.40
N GLY A 180 9.99 12.53 -2.44
CA GLY A 180 9.66 12.24 -3.84
C GLY A 180 10.01 10.83 -4.30
N SER A 181 10.63 10.02 -3.45
CA SER A 181 11.15 8.69 -3.79
C SER A 181 10.09 7.74 -4.33
N SER A 182 8.86 7.74 -3.79
CA SER A 182 7.83 6.78 -4.20
C SER A 182 7.39 6.92 -5.66
N VAL A 183 7.37 8.14 -6.22
CA VAL A 183 7.04 8.37 -7.64
C VAL A 183 8.14 7.78 -8.52
N THR A 184 9.39 8.10 -8.20
CA THR A 184 10.56 7.63 -8.96
C THR A 184 10.73 6.12 -8.88
N ILE A 185 10.56 5.50 -7.70
CA ILE A 185 10.63 4.05 -7.52
C ILE A 185 9.57 3.33 -8.36
N ARG A 186 8.32 3.82 -8.38
CA ARG A 186 7.25 3.21 -9.20
C ARG A 186 7.54 3.29 -10.69
N ALA A 187 8.10 4.43 -11.17
CA ALA A 187 8.51 4.58 -12.55
C ALA A 187 9.64 3.60 -12.89
N MET A 188 10.71 3.54 -12.09
CA MET A 188 11.81 2.58 -12.28
C MET A 188 11.34 1.14 -12.21
N LEU A 189 10.39 0.82 -11.30
CA LEU A 189 9.83 -0.51 -11.19
C LEU A 189 9.08 -0.92 -12.47
N SER A 190 8.27 -0.02 -13.00
CA SER A 190 7.54 -0.23 -14.26
C SER A 190 8.47 -0.37 -15.46
N GLU A 191 9.54 0.46 -15.52
CA GLU A 191 10.54 0.46 -16.59
C GLU A 191 11.45 -0.78 -16.58
N ASN A 192 11.63 -1.43 -15.42
CA ASN A 192 12.42 -2.66 -15.25
C ASN A 192 11.61 -3.95 -15.45
N CYS A 193 10.30 -3.87 -15.62
CA CYS A 193 9.41 -5.03 -15.69
C CYS A 193 8.74 -5.15 -17.05
N THR A 194 8.54 -6.40 -17.50
CA THR A 194 7.66 -6.72 -18.60
C THR A 194 6.21 -6.81 -18.12
N LYS A 195 5.23 -6.83 -19.01
CA LYS A 195 3.79 -7.02 -18.66
C LYS A 195 3.57 -8.25 -17.78
N TYR A 196 4.32 -9.33 -18.01
CA TYR A 196 4.22 -10.61 -17.28
C TYR A 196 4.86 -10.56 -15.88
N THR A 197 5.93 -9.79 -15.69
CA THR A 197 6.68 -9.75 -14.44
C THR A 197 6.26 -8.60 -13.52
N GLN A 198 5.52 -7.61 -14.05
CA GLN A 198 5.13 -6.39 -13.35
C GLN A 198 4.31 -6.68 -12.08
N ALA A 199 3.33 -7.59 -12.15
CA ALA A 199 2.49 -7.94 -11.01
C ALA A 199 3.33 -8.48 -9.84
N ARG A 200 4.33 -9.34 -10.12
CA ARG A 200 5.24 -9.89 -9.11
C ARG A 200 6.13 -8.82 -8.48
N ALA A 201 6.69 -7.92 -9.28
CA ALA A 201 7.55 -6.84 -8.80
C ALA A 201 6.78 -5.84 -7.92
N PHE A 202 5.56 -5.47 -8.32
CA PHE A 202 4.70 -4.59 -7.51
C PHE A 202 4.24 -5.26 -6.21
N SER A 203 4.03 -6.59 -6.20
CA SER A 203 3.73 -7.33 -4.96
C SER A 203 4.89 -7.25 -3.97
N TRP A 204 6.14 -7.42 -4.42
CA TRP A 204 7.32 -7.27 -3.57
C TRP A 204 7.49 -5.83 -3.06
N TYR A 205 7.23 -4.84 -3.92
CA TYR A 205 7.24 -3.43 -3.54
C TYR A 205 6.21 -3.12 -2.44
N MET A 206 4.98 -3.60 -2.58
CA MET A 206 3.93 -3.40 -1.57
C MET A 206 4.25 -4.11 -0.25
N PHE A 207 4.81 -5.32 -0.33
CA PHE A 207 5.28 -6.06 0.85
C PHE A 207 6.37 -5.26 1.60
N ALA A 208 7.37 -4.75 0.87
CA ALA A 208 8.43 -3.94 1.47
C ALA A 208 7.86 -2.69 2.16
N ARG A 209 6.94 -1.95 1.52
CA ARG A 209 6.29 -0.79 2.13
C ARG A 209 5.56 -1.12 3.43
N ASN A 210 4.83 -2.24 3.46
CA ASN A 210 4.16 -2.71 4.67
C ASN A 210 5.15 -3.09 5.78
N LEU A 211 6.29 -3.69 5.42
CA LEU A 211 7.35 -3.98 6.37
C LEU A 211 7.93 -2.69 6.99
N GLY A 212 8.02 -1.60 6.22
CA GLY A 212 8.43 -0.29 6.72
C GLY A 212 7.47 0.30 7.75
N ILE A 213 6.15 0.08 7.59
CA ILE A 213 5.13 0.49 8.59
C ILE A 213 5.34 -0.23 9.92
N PHE A 214 5.84 -1.46 9.89
CA PHE A 214 6.17 -2.24 11.09
C PHE A 214 7.51 -1.83 11.72
N ILE A 215 8.57 -1.68 10.90
CA ILE A 215 9.92 -1.34 11.36
C ILE A 215 9.97 0.07 11.97
N GLY A 216 9.23 1.04 11.40
CA GLY A 216 9.24 2.42 11.87
C GLY A 216 8.95 2.55 13.37
N PRO A 217 7.78 2.13 13.87
CA PRO A 217 7.45 2.19 15.30
C PRO A 217 8.39 1.39 16.20
N LEU A 218 8.96 0.29 15.69
CA LEU A 218 9.96 -0.50 16.43
C LEU A 218 11.21 0.35 16.72
N ILE A 219 11.73 1.04 15.73
CA ILE A 219 12.87 1.97 15.90
C ILE A 219 12.45 3.12 16.83
N GLY A 220 11.30 3.76 16.56
CA GLY A 220 10.85 4.93 17.29
C GLY A 220 10.65 4.69 18.77
N GLY A 221 9.81 3.72 19.12
CA GLY A 221 9.49 3.44 20.52
C GLY A 221 10.57 2.67 21.23
N GLY A 222 11.30 1.79 20.53
CA GLY A 222 12.39 1.02 21.12
C GLY A 222 13.59 1.88 21.51
N LEU A 223 13.86 2.98 20.80
CA LEU A 223 15.06 3.81 21.00
C LEU A 223 14.77 5.22 21.56
N SER A 224 13.51 5.60 21.73
CA SER A 224 13.16 6.88 22.38
C SER A 224 13.55 6.89 23.84
N ASN A 225 13.89 8.06 24.40
CA ASN A 225 14.31 8.21 25.79
C ASN A 225 15.49 7.27 26.16
N ALA A 226 16.51 7.19 25.30
CA ALA A 226 17.61 6.23 25.40
C ALA A 226 18.33 6.25 26.75
N SER A 227 18.50 7.43 27.37
CA SER A 227 19.11 7.58 28.70
C SER A 227 18.29 6.93 29.82
N GLN A 228 16.98 6.82 29.65
CA GLN A 228 16.10 6.18 30.64
C GLN A 228 15.91 4.69 30.39
N GLN A 229 16.02 4.24 29.13
CA GLN A 229 15.77 2.85 28.75
C GLN A 229 17.02 1.96 28.82
N TYR A 230 18.20 2.53 28.56
CA TYR A 230 19.43 1.75 28.40
C TYR A 230 20.53 2.26 29.33
N PRO A 231 21.03 1.41 30.26
CA PRO A 231 22.08 1.79 31.20
C PRO A 231 23.34 2.35 30.53
N ILE A 232 23.66 1.90 29.33
CA ILE A 232 24.82 2.37 28.56
C ILE A 232 24.74 3.86 28.19
N PHE A 233 23.52 4.42 28.09
CA PHE A 233 23.28 5.82 27.72
C PHE A 233 22.85 6.68 28.92
N GLU A 234 22.71 6.11 30.13
CA GLU A 234 22.20 6.79 31.34
C GLU A 234 23.01 8.05 31.67
N HIS A 235 24.36 8.00 31.53
CA HIS A 235 25.26 9.08 31.85
C HIS A 235 25.72 9.90 30.63
N VAL A 236 25.20 9.60 29.44
CA VAL A 236 25.56 10.35 28.21
C VAL A 236 24.73 11.62 28.13
N GLN A 237 25.32 12.77 28.49
CA GLN A 237 24.64 14.06 28.52
C GLN A 237 23.90 14.39 27.22
N PHE A 238 24.46 14.00 26.07
CA PHE A 238 23.82 14.22 24.77
C PHE A 238 22.43 13.55 24.66
N PHE A 239 22.24 12.33 25.16
CA PHE A 239 20.94 11.65 25.10
C PHE A 239 19.99 12.07 26.23
N ILE A 240 20.50 12.72 27.26
CA ILE A 240 19.68 13.40 28.27
C ILE A 240 19.11 14.70 27.70
N ASP A 241 19.93 15.50 27.01
CA ASP A 241 19.52 16.75 26.37
C ASP A 241 18.64 16.57 25.14
N TYR A 242 18.84 15.42 24.40
CA TYR A 242 18.12 15.09 23.18
C TYR A 242 17.55 13.64 23.24
N PRO A 243 16.47 13.43 24.00
CA PRO A 243 15.94 12.10 24.27
C PRO A 243 15.41 11.36 23.02
N TYR A 244 15.13 12.09 21.93
CA TYR A 244 14.63 11.56 20.66
C TYR A 244 15.70 11.51 19.55
N ALA A 245 16.97 11.82 19.88
CA ALA A 245 18.05 11.80 18.90
C ALA A 245 18.38 10.38 18.40
N LEU A 246 18.42 9.40 19.31
CA LEU A 246 18.80 8.03 18.96
C LEU A 246 17.87 7.40 17.91
N PRO A 247 16.53 7.37 18.08
CA PRO A 247 15.64 6.83 17.07
C PRO A 247 15.71 7.58 15.73
N SER A 248 15.89 8.90 15.80
CA SER A 248 16.01 9.74 14.60
C SER A 248 17.31 9.50 13.84
N PHE A 249 18.44 9.33 14.53
CA PHE A 249 19.71 8.97 13.91
C PHE A 249 19.68 7.58 13.31
N VAL A 250 19.14 6.59 14.01
CA VAL A 250 19.00 5.23 13.47
C VAL A 250 18.12 5.23 12.22
N THR A 251 17.01 5.95 12.24
CA THR A 251 16.16 6.14 11.04
C THR A 251 16.93 6.84 9.92
N GLY A 252 17.69 7.90 10.23
CA GLY A 252 18.51 8.63 9.27
C GLY A 252 19.59 7.74 8.64
N VAL A 253 20.32 6.95 9.44
CA VAL A 253 21.32 5.99 8.97
C VAL A 253 20.70 4.90 8.11
N PHE A 254 19.54 4.38 8.52
CA PHE A 254 18.77 3.43 7.71
C PHE A 254 18.41 4.02 6.34
N CYS A 255 17.85 5.23 6.31
CA CYS A 255 17.50 5.91 5.06
C CYS A 255 18.74 6.18 4.20
N LEU A 256 19.87 6.60 4.80
CA LEU A 256 21.12 6.82 4.10
C LEU A 256 21.69 5.52 3.51
N SER A 257 21.59 4.39 4.22
CA SER A 257 22.04 3.10 3.71
C SER A 257 21.30 2.69 2.44
N THR A 258 20.00 3.00 2.33
CA THR A 258 19.25 2.74 1.09
C THR A 258 19.70 3.63 -0.07
N ALA A 259 20.09 4.89 0.21
CA ALA A 259 20.66 5.79 -0.80
C ALA A 259 22.01 5.27 -1.30
N VAL A 260 22.86 4.78 -0.38
CA VAL A 260 24.16 4.19 -0.70
C VAL A 260 23.99 2.91 -1.55
N VAL A 261 23.12 1.99 -1.13
CA VAL A 261 22.80 0.79 -1.92
C VAL A 261 22.24 1.18 -3.28
N GLY A 262 21.32 2.14 -3.33
CA GLY A 262 20.76 2.65 -4.59
C GLY A 262 21.83 3.24 -5.52
N PHE A 263 22.82 3.94 -4.96
CA PHE A 263 23.92 4.51 -5.74
C PHE A 263 24.76 3.44 -6.44
N PHE A 264 25.10 2.36 -5.74
CA PHE A 264 25.97 1.31 -6.28
C PHE A 264 25.24 0.24 -7.09
N VAL A 265 23.99 -0.10 -6.71
CA VAL A 265 23.28 -1.25 -7.29
C VAL A 265 22.31 -0.82 -8.41
N LEU A 266 21.62 0.32 -8.27
CA LEU A 266 20.63 0.72 -9.25
C LEU A 266 21.27 1.26 -10.54
N ASN A 267 20.72 0.82 -11.67
CA ASN A 267 21.03 1.36 -12.97
C ASN A 267 20.05 2.47 -13.34
N GLU A 268 20.47 3.40 -14.21
CA GLU A 268 19.55 4.38 -14.77
C GLU A 268 18.57 3.68 -15.72
N THR A 269 17.28 3.92 -15.52
CA THR A 269 16.22 3.27 -16.30
C THR A 269 15.62 4.19 -17.37
N LEU A 270 15.89 5.50 -17.29
CA LEU A 270 15.45 6.45 -18.29
C LEU A 270 16.18 6.18 -19.62
N LYS A 271 15.61 5.31 -20.46
CA LYS A 271 16.07 5.15 -21.82
C LYS A 271 15.74 6.43 -22.58
N GLY A 272 16.74 7.01 -23.25
CA GLY A 272 16.48 8.10 -24.21
C GLY A 272 15.33 7.68 -25.12
N LYS A 273 14.39 8.59 -25.38
CA LYS A 273 13.18 8.32 -26.17
C LYS A 273 13.55 7.54 -27.42
N VAL A 274 13.30 6.24 -27.42
CA VAL A 274 13.29 5.44 -28.64
C VAL A 274 12.02 5.84 -29.37
N ALA A 275 12.18 6.64 -30.41
CA ALA A 275 11.15 6.92 -31.40
C ALA A 275 10.82 5.58 -32.07
N GLY A 276 9.69 4.97 -31.73
CA GLY A 276 9.31 3.71 -32.36
C GLY A 276 8.30 2.85 -31.62
N SER A 277 7.42 3.41 -30.81
CA SER A 277 6.18 2.71 -30.44
C SER A 277 5.04 3.28 -31.29
N GLY A 278 4.42 2.40 -32.09
CA GLY A 278 3.27 2.72 -32.93
C GLY A 278 2.13 3.42 -32.16
N PRO A 279 1.10 3.91 -32.86
CA PRO A 279 0.05 4.72 -32.26
C PRO A 279 -0.72 3.87 -31.22
N ALA A 280 -0.27 4.00 -29.95
CA ALA A 280 -1.09 3.52 -28.84
C ALA A 280 -2.39 4.33 -28.85
N GLU A 281 -3.53 3.66 -28.73
CA GLU A 281 -4.83 4.34 -28.53
C GLU A 281 -4.65 5.46 -27.50
N PRO A 282 -5.11 6.69 -27.80
CA PRO A 282 -4.92 7.81 -26.88
C PRO A 282 -5.55 7.46 -25.52
N PRO A 283 -4.81 7.59 -24.41
CA PRO A 283 -5.34 7.27 -23.10
C PRO A 283 -6.57 8.13 -22.83
N MET A 284 -7.63 7.51 -22.28
CA MET A 284 -8.85 8.22 -21.90
C MET A 284 -8.50 9.43 -21.03
N THR A 285 -9.14 10.56 -21.31
CA THR A 285 -8.97 11.74 -20.46
C THR A 285 -9.53 11.48 -19.06
N ILE A 286 -8.98 12.14 -18.03
CA ILE A 286 -9.46 12.01 -16.63
C ILE A 286 -10.98 12.28 -16.54
N ARG A 287 -11.49 13.22 -17.36
CA ARG A 287 -12.93 13.55 -17.38
C ARG A 287 -13.80 12.42 -17.92
N GLU A 288 -13.36 11.77 -18.97
CA GLU A 288 -14.05 10.60 -19.55
C GLU A 288 -14.01 9.43 -18.58
N LEU A 289 -12.84 9.18 -17.96
CA LEU A 289 -12.66 8.13 -16.98
C LEU A 289 -13.58 8.30 -15.76
N LEU A 290 -13.70 9.53 -15.22
CA LEU A 290 -14.58 9.82 -14.09
C LEU A 290 -16.07 9.72 -14.46
N ARG A 291 -16.43 9.85 -15.74
CA ARG A 291 -17.79 9.66 -16.25
C ARG A 291 -18.11 8.22 -16.61
N ALA A 292 -17.11 7.35 -16.68
CA ALA A 292 -17.33 5.94 -16.95
C ALA A 292 -18.22 5.30 -15.87
N PRO A 293 -19.16 4.41 -16.26
CA PRO A 293 -20.11 3.82 -15.34
C PRO A 293 -19.44 3.12 -14.16
N GLY A 294 -19.84 3.47 -12.95
CA GLY A 294 -19.36 2.85 -11.71
C GLY A 294 -18.03 3.36 -11.18
N VAL A 295 -17.16 3.99 -11.99
CA VAL A 295 -15.84 4.49 -11.56
C VAL A 295 -15.95 5.48 -10.41
N GLY A 296 -16.88 6.43 -10.49
CA GLY A 296 -17.10 7.42 -9.43
C GLY A 296 -17.48 6.79 -8.09
N TYR A 297 -18.31 5.75 -8.09
CA TYR A 297 -18.70 5.03 -6.86
C TYR A 297 -17.52 4.26 -6.26
N VAL A 298 -16.71 3.59 -7.07
CA VAL A 298 -15.52 2.87 -6.59
C VAL A 298 -14.48 3.84 -6.01
N LEU A 299 -14.25 4.99 -6.65
CA LEU A 299 -13.35 6.03 -6.12
C LEU A 299 -13.90 6.66 -4.85
N LEU A 300 -15.22 6.84 -4.70
CA LEU A 300 -15.85 7.29 -3.46
C LEU A 300 -15.62 6.29 -2.32
N ILE A 301 -15.85 5.00 -2.56
CA ILE A 301 -15.64 3.91 -1.59
C ILE A 301 -14.16 3.85 -1.19
N TYR A 302 -13.25 3.95 -2.18
CA TYR A 302 -11.81 4.01 -1.94
C TYR A 302 -11.44 5.21 -1.06
N GLY A 303 -11.88 6.42 -1.42
CA GLY A 303 -11.60 7.63 -0.65
C GLY A 303 -12.16 7.55 0.78
N HIS A 304 -13.38 7.01 0.95
CA HIS A 304 -14.00 6.82 2.26
C HIS A 304 -13.19 5.85 3.15
N CYS A 305 -12.77 4.70 2.59
CA CYS A 305 -11.91 3.74 3.28
C CYS A 305 -10.58 4.38 3.70
N GLN A 306 -9.93 5.11 2.80
CA GLN A 306 -8.65 5.79 3.08
C GLN A 306 -8.79 6.89 4.13
N PHE A 307 -9.91 7.64 4.11
CA PHE A 307 -10.17 8.66 5.11
C PHE A 307 -10.31 8.07 6.52
N LEU A 308 -11.11 6.99 6.68
CA LEU A 308 -11.24 6.29 7.96
C LEU A 308 -9.90 5.79 8.48
N ALA A 309 -9.11 5.18 7.60
CA ALA A 309 -7.79 4.66 7.95
C ALA A 309 -6.83 5.76 8.43
N LEU A 310 -6.81 6.89 7.74
CA LEU A 310 -5.92 8.00 8.08
C LEU A 310 -6.37 8.74 9.34
N CYS A 311 -7.68 8.90 9.56
CA CYS A 311 -8.21 9.41 10.84
C CYS A 311 -7.80 8.50 12.01
N TYR A 312 -7.98 7.19 11.86
CA TYR A 312 -7.56 6.22 12.87
C TYR A 312 -6.06 6.27 13.13
N THR A 313 -5.25 6.24 12.07
CA THR A 313 -3.78 6.26 12.17
C THR A 313 -3.27 7.49 12.91
N ALA A 314 -3.89 8.65 12.70
CA ALA A 314 -3.50 9.90 13.34
C ALA A 314 -4.00 10.00 14.79
N VAL A 315 -5.24 9.60 15.08
CA VAL A 315 -5.83 9.71 16.42
C VAL A 315 -5.31 8.63 17.37
N ASN A 316 -5.08 7.41 16.89
CA ASN A 316 -4.72 6.27 17.72
C ASN A 316 -3.48 6.51 18.62
N PRO A 317 -2.31 6.98 18.12
CA PRO A 317 -1.15 7.23 18.99
C PRO A 317 -1.41 8.35 20.01
N VAL A 318 -2.15 9.39 19.62
CA VAL A 318 -2.52 10.50 20.52
C VAL A 318 -3.42 10.00 21.64
N PHE A 319 -4.43 9.18 21.30
CA PHE A 319 -5.33 8.55 22.26
C PHE A 319 -4.59 7.64 23.25
N LEU A 320 -3.66 6.83 22.74
CA LEU A 320 -2.85 5.95 23.58
C LEU A 320 -1.96 6.72 24.56
N TYR A 321 -1.45 7.89 24.15
CA TYR A 321 -0.60 8.74 24.99
C TYR A 321 -1.38 9.57 26.01
N THR A 322 -2.55 10.09 25.62
CA THR A 322 -3.37 10.99 26.46
C THR A 322 -3.73 10.31 27.80
N PRO A 323 -3.63 11.03 28.95
CA PRO A 323 -4.04 10.51 30.25
C PRO A 323 -5.48 10.00 30.28
N VAL A 324 -5.75 9.02 31.16
CA VAL A 324 -7.06 8.37 31.28
C VAL A 324 -8.16 9.38 31.64
N GLU A 325 -7.87 10.31 32.52
CA GLU A 325 -8.79 11.36 32.98
C GLU A 325 -9.22 12.30 31.84
N LEU A 326 -8.36 12.43 30.82
CA LEU A 326 -8.60 13.27 29.65
C LEU A 326 -9.20 12.51 28.47
N GLY A 327 -9.52 11.22 28.64
CA GLY A 327 -10.17 10.42 27.60
C GLY A 327 -9.21 9.55 26.78
N GLY A 328 -7.98 9.31 27.25
CA GLY A 328 -6.98 8.44 26.64
C GLY A 328 -6.66 7.19 27.44
N ILE A 329 -5.51 6.56 27.17
CA ILE A 329 -5.07 5.31 27.83
C ILE A 329 -3.87 5.54 28.76
N GLY A 330 -3.08 6.61 28.55
CA GLY A 330 -1.92 6.94 29.40
C GLY A 330 -0.69 6.06 29.17
N PHE A 331 -0.46 5.57 27.95
CA PHE A 331 0.68 4.72 27.64
C PHE A 331 1.96 5.51 27.40
N SER A 332 3.09 4.94 27.86
CA SER A 332 4.43 5.42 27.48
C SER A 332 4.73 5.14 26.00
N PRO A 333 5.71 5.84 25.37
CA PRO A 333 6.10 5.61 23.99
C PRO A 333 6.42 4.15 23.66
N GLN A 334 7.01 3.41 24.61
CA GLN A 334 7.33 1.99 24.46
C GLN A 334 6.06 1.13 24.35
N ARG A 335 5.08 1.39 25.23
CA ARG A 335 3.78 0.68 25.20
C ARG A 335 3.00 1.00 23.93
N ILE A 336 3.06 2.26 23.46
CA ILE A 336 2.47 2.68 22.18
C ILE A 336 3.13 1.93 21.02
N SER A 337 4.47 1.81 21.04
CA SER A 337 5.21 1.04 20.03
C SER A 337 4.76 -0.42 19.99
N ILE A 338 4.69 -1.08 21.14
CA ILE A 338 4.22 -2.47 21.24
C ILE A 338 2.80 -2.61 20.69
N TRP A 339 1.90 -1.66 21.01
CA TRP A 339 0.53 -1.64 20.51
C TRP A 339 0.48 -1.56 18.99
N ILE A 340 1.23 -0.62 18.40
CA ILE A 340 1.27 -0.42 16.94
C ILE A 340 1.90 -1.64 16.24
N ILE A 341 2.94 -2.24 16.82
CA ILE A 341 3.59 -3.45 16.31
C ILE A 341 2.63 -4.63 16.33
N LEU A 342 1.91 -4.86 17.42
CA LEU A 342 0.92 -5.92 17.52
C LEU A 342 -0.23 -5.73 16.53
N ALA A 343 -0.73 -4.50 16.39
CA ALA A 343 -1.77 -4.17 15.42
C ALA A 343 -1.28 -4.40 13.97
N GLY A 344 -0.08 -3.93 13.62
CA GLY A 344 0.51 -4.12 12.30
C GLY A 344 0.82 -5.58 11.98
N GLY A 345 1.36 -6.32 12.94
CA GLY A 345 1.61 -7.76 12.81
C GLY A 345 0.32 -8.56 12.61
N SER A 346 -0.71 -8.27 13.43
CA SER A 346 -2.02 -8.88 13.26
C SER A 346 -2.66 -8.54 11.91
N GLN A 347 -2.56 -7.28 11.48
CA GLN A 347 -3.03 -6.85 10.16
C GLN A 347 -2.35 -7.64 9.02
N ALA A 348 -1.03 -7.84 9.10
CA ALA A 348 -0.28 -8.62 8.13
C ALA A 348 -0.76 -10.08 8.09
N LEU A 349 -1.03 -10.69 9.26
CA LEU A 349 -1.56 -12.06 9.35
C LEU A 349 -2.96 -12.18 8.73
N TRP A 350 -3.87 -11.23 9.00
CA TRP A 350 -5.18 -11.18 8.37
C TRP A 350 -5.10 -11.09 6.85
N MET A 351 -4.19 -10.25 6.34
CA MET A 351 -3.97 -10.09 4.89
C MET A 351 -3.38 -11.34 4.25
N LEU A 352 -2.45 -12.02 4.92
CA LEU A 352 -1.74 -13.18 4.37
C LEU A 352 -2.58 -14.46 4.45
N LEU A 353 -3.25 -14.69 5.58
CA LEU A 353 -3.92 -15.96 5.88
C LEU A 353 -5.43 -15.93 5.61
N ALA A 354 -6.11 -14.88 6.07
CA ALA A 354 -7.55 -14.82 6.02
C ALA A 354 -8.07 -14.26 4.69
N PHE A 355 -7.48 -13.19 4.18
CA PHE A 355 -7.97 -12.51 2.99
C PHE A 355 -8.07 -13.41 1.75
N PRO A 356 -7.03 -14.18 1.34
CA PRO A 356 -7.12 -15.02 0.16
C PRO A 356 -8.17 -16.13 0.30
N THR A 357 -8.32 -16.68 1.51
CA THR A 357 -9.30 -17.72 1.80
C THR A 357 -10.73 -17.20 1.76
N LEU A 358 -10.98 -16.04 2.38
CA LEU A 358 -12.29 -15.40 2.39
C LEU A 358 -12.70 -14.95 0.98
N GLN A 359 -11.79 -14.29 0.26
CA GLN A 359 -12.04 -13.81 -1.10
C GLN A 359 -12.40 -14.95 -2.06
N ARG A 360 -11.68 -16.10 -1.97
CA ARG A 360 -11.98 -17.29 -2.81
C ARG A 360 -13.31 -17.95 -2.48
N ARG A 361 -13.73 -17.92 -1.21
CA ARG A 361 -14.96 -18.55 -0.75
C ARG A 361 -16.20 -17.69 -0.96
N THR A 362 -16.04 -16.37 -0.99
CA THR A 362 -17.15 -15.43 -1.08
C THR A 362 -16.99 -14.53 -2.33
N SER A 363 -16.68 -13.28 -2.15
CA SER A 363 -16.34 -12.32 -3.21
C SER A 363 -15.62 -11.13 -2.59
N THR A 364 -14.89 -10.35 -3.39
CA THR A 364 -14.23 -9.11 -2.94
C THR A 364 -15.25 -8.14 -2.32
N GLY A 365 -16.44 -8.00 -2.93
CA GLY A 365 -17.52 -7.15 -2.42
C GLY A 365 -18.09 -7.62 -1.10
N THR A 366 -18.25 -8.95 -0.88
CA THR A 366 -18.71 -9.50 0.40
C THR A 366 -17.71 -9.26 1.52
N VAL A 367 -16.41 -9.51 1.26
CA VAL A 367 -15.34 -9.22 2.23
C VAL A 367 -15.33 -7.73 2.59
N LEU A 368 -15.47 -6.83 1.59
CA LEU A 368 -15.51 -5.40 1.82
C LEU A 368 -16.70 -4.97 2.70
N ARG A 369 -17.91 -5.53 2.46
CA ARG A 369 -19.09 -5.26 3.29
C ARG A 369 -18.90 -5.75 4.73
N THR A 370 -18.30 -6.92 4.92
CA THR A 370 -17.97 -7.43 6.26
C THR A 370 -16.97 -6.53 6.96
N CYS A 371 -15.91 -6.09 6.26
CA CYS A 371 -14.95 -5.13 6.80
C CYS A 371 -15.59 -3.78 7.12
N ALA A 372 -16.56 -3.30 6.34
CA ALA A 372 -17.25 -2.04 6.62
C ALA A 372 -18.03 -2.08 7.94
N ILE A 373 -18.71 -3.19 8.23
CA ILE A 373 -19.32 -3.42 9.54
C ILE A 373 -18.25 -3.49 10.63
N GLY A 374 -17.18 -4.24 10.37
CA GLY A 374 -16.03 -4.36 11.28
C GLY A 374 -15.41 -3.02 11.65
N TRP A 375 -15.32 -2.06 10.71
CA TRP A 375 -14.78 -0.72 10.97
C TRP A 375 -15.58 0.02 12.04
N ALA A 376 -16.93 0.00 11.98
CA ALA A 376 -17.77 0.67 12.98
C ALA A 376 -17.60 0.05 14.37
N VAL A 377 -17.58 -1.29 14.47
CA VAL A 377 -17.39 -2.02 15.73
C VAL A 377 -15.98 -1.75 16.29
N PHE A 378 -14.95 -1.87 15.44
CA PHE A 378 -13.55 -1.65 15.84
C PHE A 378 -13.33 -0.25 16.40
N MET A 379 -13.85 0.79 15.74
CA MET A 379 -13.70 2.17 16.21
C MET A 379 -14.48 2.43 17.51
N ALA A 380 -15.63 1.78 17.71
CA ALA A 380 -16.40 1.91 18.93
C ALA A 380 -15.74 1.27 20.17
N LEU A 381 -14.82 0.32 19.98
CA LEU A 381 -14.09 -0.28 21.10
C LEU A 381 -13.10 0.69 21.77
N TYR A 382 -12.56 1.70 21.06
CA TYR A 382 -11.57 2.62 21.64
C TYR A 382 -12.12 3.48 22.79
N PRO A 383 -13.23 4.20 22.65
CA PRO A 383 -13.83 4.91 23.78
C PRO A 383 -14.21 3.95 24.92
N LEU A 384 -14.67 2.74 24.60
CA LEU A 384 -14.99 1.73 25.61
C LEU A 384 -13.76 1.32 26.44
N LEU A 385 -12.58 1.19 25.81
CA LEU A 385 -11.32 0.90 26.50
C LEU A 385 -10.96 1.99 27.53
N ASN A 386 -11.17 3.28 27.21
CA ASN A 386 -10.94 4.34 28.18
C ASN A 386 -11.95 4.27 29.35
N GLU A 387 -13.24 4.07 29.07
CA GLU A 387 -14.26 3.97 30.13
C GLU A 387 -14.02 2.77 31.05
N MET A 388 -13.49 1.65 30.54
CA MET A 388 -13.08 0.52 31.39
C MET A 388 -11.95 0.90 32.37
N LEU A 389 -10.94 1.68 31.89
CA LEU A 389 -9.86 2.15 32.77
C LEU A 389 -10.36 3.17 33.80
N ARG A 390 -11.28 4.07 33.42
CA ARG A 390 -11.93 5.01 34.34
C ARG A 390 -12.72 4.30 35.43
N ALA A 391 -13.38 3.18 35.07
CA ALA A 391 -14.12 2.36 36.01
C ALA A 391 -13.23 1.41 36.81
N HIS A 392 -11.91 1.50 36.72
CA HIS A 392 -10.93 0.61 37.36
C HIS A 392 -11.12 -0.87 37.02
N LEU A 393 -11.64 -1.19 35.83
CA LEU A 393 -11.88 -2.55 35.35
C LEU A 393 -10.68 -3.09 34.57
N GLU A 394 -9.48 -3.05 35.16
CA GLU A 394 -8.24 -3.47 34.50
C GLU A 394 -8.26 -4.93 34.02
N ALA A 395 -8.91 -5.82 34.77
CA ALA A 395 -9.06 -7.22 34.40
C ALA A 395 -9.85 -7.42 33.09
N LEU A 396 -10.78 -6.49 32.77
CA LEU A 396 -11.58 -6.53 31.55
C LEU A 396 -10.92 -5.75 30.40
N PHE A 397 -10.11 -4.74 30.74
CA PHE A 397 -9.40 -3.89 29.78
C PHE A 397 -8.46 -4.72 28.90
N TRP A 398 -7.54 -5.51 29.48
CA TRP A 398 -6.53 -6.21 28.71
C TRP A 398 -7.07 -7.25 27.72
N PRO A 399 -8.05 -8.13 28.08
CA PRO A 399 -8.67 -9.01 27.09
C PRO A 399 -9.38 -8.24 25.97
N THR A 400 -10.12 -7.18 26.31
CA THR A 400 -10.84 -6.35 25.32
C THR A 400 -9.86 -5.63 24.40
N ALA A 401 -8.76 -5.10 24.93
CA ALA A 401 -7.68 -4.49 24.18
C ALA A 401 -7.05 -5.48 23.17
N LEU A 402 -6.77 -6.71 23.63
CA LEU A 402 -6.21 -7.74 22.76
C LEU A 402 -7.19 -8.15 21.65
N ILE A 403 -8.47 -8.34 21.97
CA ILE A 403 -9.52 -8.62 20.99
C ILE A 403 -9.62 -7.47 19.99
N SER A 404 -9.57 -6.21 20.45
CA SER A 404 -9.57 -5.03 19.60
C SER A 404 -8.37 -5.00 18.65
N ILE A 405 -7.14 -5.27 19.14
CA ILE A 405 -5.94 -5.27 18.31
C ILE A 405 -5.98 -6.40 17.28
N VAL A 406 -6.24 -7.64 17.73
CA VAL A 406 -6.16 -8.83 16.87
C VAL A 406 -7.38 -8.92 15.96
N GLY A 407 -8.57 -8.85 16.50
CA GLY A 407 -9.82 -8.95 15.74
C GLY A 407 -10.09 -7.70 14.89
N GLY A 408 -9.93 -6.52 15.50
CA GLY A 408 -10.18 -5.25 14.85
C GLY A 408 -9.26 -4.98 13.66
N SER A 409 -8.00 -5.41 13.73
CA SER A 409 -7.06 -5.22 12.60
C SER A 409 -7.47 -5.97 11.32
N GLY A 410 -8.39 -6.93 11.40
CA GLY A 410 -8.97 -7.62 10.23
C GLY A 410 -9.67 -6.68 9.24
N VAL A 411 -10.13 -5.51 9.69
CA VAL A 411 -10.75 -4.48 8.81
C VAL A 411 -9.77 -3.98 7.74
N ALA A 412 -8.46 -4.18 7.92
CA ALA A 412 -7.43 -3.83 6.95
C ALA A 412 -7.57 -4.60 5.63
N MET A 413 -8.25 -5.74 5.61
CA MET A 413 -8.57 -6.43 4.34
C MET A 413 -9.37 -5.54 3.39
N SER A 414 -10.08 -4.51 3.90
CA SER A 414 -10.76 -3.52 3.06
C SER A 414 -9.81 -2.78 2.10
N PHE A 415 -8.53 -2.57 2.47
CA PHE A 415 -7.55 -1.93 1.57
C PHE A 415 -7.25 -2.77 0.33
N ALA A 416 -7.14 -4.09 0.48
CA ALA A 416 -6.97 -4.99 -0.66
C ALA A 416 -8.25 -5.02 -1.50
N CYS A 417 -9.42 -5.08 -0.86
CA CYS A 417 -10.70 -5.09 -1.56
C CYS A 417 -10.87 -3.81 -2.42
N VAL A 418 -10.66 -2.62 -1.85
CA VAL A 418 -10.85 -1.37 -2.62
C VAL A 418 -9.82 -1.22 -3.74
N GLN A 419 -8.61 -1.76 -3.59
CA GLN A 419 -7.60 -1.78 -4.66
C GLN A 419 -8.01 -2.73 -5.79
N LEU A 420 -8.53 -3.92 -5.47
CA LEU A 420 -9.05 -4.85 -6.47
C LEU A 420 -10.27 -4.25 -7.19
N ASN A 421 -11.18 -3.63 -6.46
CA ASN A 421 -12.34 -2.96 -7.06
C ASN A 421 -11.95 -1.87 -8.06
N ILE A 422 -10.84 -1.12 -7.81
CA ILE A 422 -10.29 -0.15 -8.76
C ILE A 422 -9.80 -0.86 -10.02
N ASN A 423 -9.13 -2.00 -9.88
CA ASN A 423 -8.64 -2.76 -11.03
C ASN A 423 -9.81 -3.34 -11.86
N ASP A 424 -10.83 -3.91 -11.18
CA ASP A 424 -11.97 -4.57 -11.82
C ASP A 424 -12.89 -3.58 -12.55
N ILE A 425 -13.05 -2.35 -12.01
CA ILE A 425 -13.92 -1.32 -12.61
C ILE A 425 -13.28 -0.65 -13.83
N SER A 426 -11.97 -0.79 -14.04
CA SER A 426 -11.27 -0.11 -15.14
C SER A 426 -11.97 -0.38 -16.48
N PRO A 427 -12.29 0.67 -17.27
CA PRO A 427 -12.95 0.50 -18.57
C PRO A 427 -12.08 -0.23 -19.59
N SER A 428 -10.76 0.00 -19.56
CA SER A 428 -9.78 -0.63 -20.45
C SER A 428 -8.44 -0.86 -19.73
N PRO A 429 -7.62 -1.81 -20.18
CA PRO A 429 -6.27 -2.02 -19.65
C PRO A 429 -5.39 -0.77 -19.72
N THR A 430 -5.55 0.04 -20.78
CA THR A 430 -4.80 1.29 -20.99
C THR A 430 -5.22 2.39 -20.02
N SER A 431 -6.47 2.39 -19.53
CA SER A 431 -7.00 3.37 -18.58
C SER A 431 -6.68 3.04 -17.11
N LEU A 432 -6.25 1.81 -16.80
CA LEU A 432 -5.96 1.35 -15.44
C LEU A 432 -4.85 2.19 -14.77
N GLY A 433 -3.82 2.57 -15.53
CA GLY A 433 -2.74 3.44 -15.04
C GLY A 433 -3.27 4.81 -14.61
N THR A 434 -4.12 5.42 -15.45
CA THR A 434 -4.74 6.73 -15.17
C THR A 434 -5.67 6.63 -13.96
N LEU A 435 -6.47 5.57 -13.85
CA LEU A 435 -7.38 5.34 -12.73
C LEU A 435 -6.62 5.19 -11.40
N ASN A 436 -5.54 4.44 -11.39
CA ASN A 436 -4.67 4.31 -10.23
C ASN A 436 -4.00 5.66 -9.87
N ALA A 437 -3.61 6.47 -10.85
CA ALA A 437 -3.07 7.81 -10.59
C ALA A 437 -4.11 8.72 -9.93
N VAL A 438 -5.36 8.69 -10.39
CA VAL A 438 -6.48 9.42 -9.75
C VAL A 438 -6.70 8.94 -8.31
N ALA A 439 -6.73 7.63 -8.08
CA ALA A 439 -6.87 7.07 -6.73
C ALA A 439 -5.73 7.53 -5.80
N LEU A 440 -4.48 7.52 -6.28
CA LEU A 440 -3.32 8.03 -5.53
C LEU A 440 -3.43 9.53 -5.22
N THR A 441 -3.96 10.32 -6.15
CA THR A 441 -4.19 11.76 -5.93
C THR A 441 -5.23 11.97 -4.83
N ILE A 442 -6.34 11.21 -4.85
CA ILE A 442 -7.36 11.24 -3.80
C ILE A 442 -6.73 10.87 -2.44
N ASN A 443 -5.94 9.80 -2.39
CA ASN A 443 -5.26 9.39 -1.16
C ASN A 443 -4.31 10.47 -0.63
N SER A 444 -3.57 11.13 -1.51
CA SER A 444 -2.64 12.21 -1.13
C SER A 444 -3.38 13.43 -0.58
N ALA A 445 -4.52 13.79 -1.19
CA ALA A 445 -5.37 14.88 -0.70
C ALA A 445 -5.95 14.56 0.68
N ILE A 446 -6.47 13.34 0.87
CA ILE A 446 -7.01 12.88 2.16
C ILE A 446 -5.91 12.87 3.22
N ARG A 447 -4.71 12.40 2.88
CA ARG A 447 -3.54 12.36 3.78
C ARG A 447 -3.07 13.75 4.22
N ALA A 448 -3.30 14.78 3.43
CA ALA A 448 -3.01 16.16 3.82
C ALA A 448 -4.03 16.73 4.81
N VAL A 449 -5.30 16.30 4.76
CA VAL A 449 -6.41 16.89 5.53
C VAL A 449 -6.79 16.05 6.75
N ALA A 450 -6.90 14.72 6.59
CA ALA A 450 -7.47 13.84 7.61
C ALA A 450 -6.73 13.86 8.95
N PRO A 451 -5.38 13.86 9.02
CA PRO A 451 -4.66 13.92 10.29
C PRO A 451 -5.01 15.17 11.10
N VAL A 452 -4.94 16.36 10.47
CA VAL A 452 -5.25 17.64 11.16
C VAL A 452 -6.70 17.66 11.61
N ALA A 453 -7.63 17.29 10.74
CA ALA A 453 -9.05 17.32 11.07
C ALA A 453 -9.37 16.39 12.25
N ALA A 454 -8.91 15.14 12.20
CA ALA A 454 -9.20 14.14 13.21
C ALA A 454 -8.52 14.44 14.56
N THR A 455 -7.24 14.85 14.55
CA THR A 455 -6.52 15.16 15.79
C THR A 455 -6.93 16.51 16.38
N SER A 456 -7.34 17.50 15.57
CA SER A 456 -7.95 18.75 16.07
C SER A 456 -9.29 18.49 16.74
N LEU A 457 -10.11 17.60 16.14
CA LEU A 457 -11.38 17.18 16.73
C LEU A 457 -11.16 16.43 18.05
N TYR A 458 -10.11 15.59 18.11
CA TYR A 458 -9.69 14.91 19.33
C TYR A 458 -9.24 15.90 20.40
N ALA A 459 -8.35 16.84 20.06
CA ALA A 459 -7.85 17.86 20.99
C ALA A 459 -9.01 18.75 21.51
N THR A 460 -9.98 19.08 20.65
CA THR A 460 -11.18 19.82 21.04
C THR A 460 -12.03 19.02 22.04
N GLY A 461 -12.24 17.74 21.80
CA GLY A 461 -12.96 16.84 22.70
C GLY A 461 -12.28 16.77 24.09
N VAL A 462 -10.97 16.60 24.10
CA VAL A 462 -10.13 16.55 25.32
C VAL A 462 -10.20 17.91 26.05
N ARG A 463 -9.97 19.03 25.37
CA ARG A 463 -9.89 20.37 25.95
C ARG A 463 -11.19 20.80 26.63
N TYR A 464 -12.32 20.50 26.00
CA TYR A 464 -13.65 20.92 26.50
C TYR A 464 -14.39 19.78 27.18
N HIS A 465 -13.75 18.64 27.43
CA HIS A 465 -14.34 17.44 28.05
C HIS A 465 -15.64 16.96 27.35
N ILE A 466 -15.76 17.19 26.04
CA ILE A 466 -16.94 16.80 25.28
C ILE A 466 -16.98 15.27 25.18
N LEU A 467 -18.08 14.67 25.64
CA LEU A 467 -18.27 13.21 25.69
C LEU A 467 -17.07 12.50 26.37
N HIS A 468 -16.63 13.03 27.52
CA HIS A 468 -15.46 12.53 28.24
C HIS A 468 -14.15 12.50 27.42
N GLY A 469 -13.99 13.36 26.40
CA GLY A 469 -12.84 13.38 25.50
C GLY A 469 -13.02 12.53 24.24
N HIS A 470 -14.17 11.88 24.05
CA HIS A 470 -14.39 10.92 22.96
C HIS A 470 -14.99 11.52 21.68
N LEU A 471 -15.05 12.85 21.55
CA LEU A 471 -15.69 13.53 20.41
C LEU A 471 -15.16 13.01 19.04
N ALA A 472 -13.85 12.85 18.89
CA ALA A 472 -13.26 12.33 17.66
C ALA A 472 -13.68 10.89 17.36
N TRP A 473 -13.75 10.04 18.37
CA TRP A 473 -14.16 8.65 18.21
C TRP A 473 -15.62 8.54 17.77
N VAL A 474 -16.51 9.36 18.34
CA VAL A 474 -17.92 9.42 17.93
C VAL A 474 -18.04 9.83 16.47
N PHE A 475 -17.26 10.84 16.03
CA PHE A 475 -17.20 11.25 14.64
C PHE A 475 -16.69 10.13 13.72
N ILE A 476 -15.58 9.46 14.09
CA ILE A 476 -14.99 8.36 13.31
C ILE A 476 -15.98 7.19 13.21
N VAL A 477 -16.65 6.83 14.31
CA VAL A 477 -17.69 5.78 14.33
C VAL A 477 -18.85 6.14 13.41
N ALA A 478 -19.37 7.38 13.49
CA ALA A 478 -20.43 7.83 12.60
C ALA A 478 -20.00 7.74 11.12
N PHE A 479 -18.75 8.12 10.82
CA PHE A 479 -18.20 8.03 9.48
C PHE A 479 -17.99 6.57 9.03
N ALA A 480 -17.61 5.66 9.96
CA ALA A 480 -17.54 4.23 9.70
C ALA A 480 -18.93 3.61 9.44
N VAL A 481 -19.98 4.10 10.13
CA VAL A 481 -21.38 3.71 9.83
C VAL A 481 -21.78 4.20 8.44
N LEU A 482 -21.44 5.44 8.06
CA LEU A 482 -21.68 5.95 6.70
C LEU A 482 -20.92 5.14 5.63
N PHE A 483 -19.75 4.60 5.95
CA PHE A 483 -19.00 3.72 5.05
C PHE A 483 -19.81 2.48 4.65
N ASN A 484 -20.62 1.90 5.56
CA ASN A 484 -21.50 0.78 5.24
C ASN A 484 -22.54 1.14 4.15
N PHE A 485 -23.02 2.40 4.13
CA PHE A 485 -23.93 2.84 3.07
C PHE A 485 -23.17 3.06 1.75
N SER A 486 -21.96 3.63 1.80
CA SER A 486 -21.13 3.81 0.60
C SER A 486 -20.83 2.48 -0.08
N VAL A 487 -20.49 1.43 0.69
CA VAL A 487 -20.16 0.10 0.13
C VAL A 487 -21.36 -0.57 -0.55
N ARG A 488 -22.60 -0.19 -0.22
CA ARG A 488 -23.80 -0.68 -0.94
C ARG A 488 -23.90 -0.16 -2.38
N LEU A 489 -23.19 0.94 -2.69
CA LEU A 489 -23.11 1.52 -4.03
C LEU A 489 -22.07 0.82 -4.93
N LEU A 490 -21.43 -0.26 -4.45
CA LEU A 490 -20.43 -1.00 -5.21
C LEU A 490 -21.06 -1.59 -6.46
N PRO A 491 -20.54 -1.27 -7.68
CA PRO A 491 -21.04 -1.83 -8.94
C PRO A 491 -20.78 -3.34 -9.04
N GLU A 492 -21.68 -4.09 -9.68
CA GLU A 492 -21.55 -5.53 -9.88
C GLU A 492 -20.22 -5.92 -10.57
N LYS A 493 -19.77 -5.12 -11.56
CA LYS A 493 -18.50 -5.32 -12.25
C LYS A 493 -17.30 -5.31 -11.28
N ALA A 494 -17.38 -4.58 -10.16
CA ALA A 494 -16.32 -4.48 -9.16
C ALA A 494 -16.52 -5.47 -7.98
N GLU A 495 -17.52 -6.34 -8.00
CA GLU A 495 -17.77 -7.30 -6.92
C GLU A 495 -16.74 -8.44 -6.85
N GLY A 496 -15.96 -8.66 -7.91
CA GLY A 496 -14.91 -9.68 -7.93
C GLY A 496 -15.44 -11.09 -7.67
N ARG A 497 -16.62 -11.43 -8.22
CA ARG A 497 -17.15 -12.80 -8.17
C ARG A 497 -16.28 -13.66 -9.05
N LEU A 498 -15.69 -14.71 -8.51
CA LEU A 498 -15.09 -15.79 -9.30
C LEU A 498 -16.26 -16.51 -9.98
N VAL A 499 -16.44 -16.26 -11.27
CA VAL A 499 -17.39 -17.03 -12.10
C VAL A 499 -16.99 -18.50 -11.97
N LYS A 500 -17.85 -19.31 -11.36
CA LYS A 500 -17.66 -20.76 -11.37
C LYS A 500 -17.68 -21.17 -12.84
N LYS A 501 -16.68 -21.94 -13.27
CA LYS A 501 -16.55 -22.49 -14.62
C LYS A 501 -17.82 -23.28 -15.09
N SER A 502 -18.78 -23.56 -14.19
CA SER A 502 -20.05 -24.19 -14.50
C SER A 502 -21.04 -23.24 -15.18
N ASP A 503 -20.97 -21.92 -14.88
CA ASP A 503 -21.96 -20.96 -15.39
C ASP A 503 -21.57 -20.45 -16.78
N ALA A 504 -20.26 -20.44 -17.10
CA ALA A 504 -19.76 -20.11 -18.43
C ALA A 504 -20.08 -21.18 -19.49
N ARG A 505 -20.31 -22.47 -19.09
CA ARG A 505 -20.71 -23.53 -20.00
C ARG A 505 -22.21 -23.52 -20.35
N SER A 506 -23.03 -22.92 -19.48
CA SER A 506 -24.46 -22.81 -19.73
C SER A 506 -24.83 -21.62 -20.63
N GLU A 507 -23.94 -20.62 -20.74
CA GLU A 507 -24.10 -19.47 -21.64
C GLU A 507 -23.53 -19.74 -23.05
N GLU A 508 -22.59 -20.70 -23.20
CA GLU A 508 -22.14 -21.17 -24.52
C GLU A 508 -23.08 -22.22 -25.14
N GLU A 509 -23.97 -22.83 -24.35
CA GLU A 509 -24.95 -23.85 -24.83
C GLU A 509 -26.36 -23.25 -25.05
N SER A 510 -26.61 -21.98 -24.79
CA SER A 510 -27.87 -21.29 -25.05
C SER A 510 -27.74 -20.29 -26.22
#